data_0c83eb9ee73bec056422cc7c9421671f
#
_entry.id   0c83eb9ee73bec056422cc7c9421671f
#
_cell.length_a   1.000
_cell.length_b   1.000
_cell.length_c   1.000
_cell.angle_alpha   90.00
_cell.angle_beta   90.00
_cell.angle_gamma   90.00
#
_symmetry.space_group_name_H-M   'P 1'
#
loop_
_entity.id
_entity.type
_entity.pdbx_description
1 polymer ?
#
loop_
_entity_poly.entity_id
_entity_poly.type
_entity_poly.pdbx_seq_one_letter_code
_entity_poly.pdbx_strand_id
1 'polypeptide(L)'
;MTRAYNVVDADGHILEPLDLWDKYIDPKFRERRPRFVIDENGKERLSVEGKLLGNPRGIGSLGSVGVRQGIIKAGTLKYAEGRRGGFDPHARIVDMDADGIDAAFLYPSLGLFAGAVEDPGLAAAMCRAYNRWLADYCKPYPERLFGVAMLPMQSVELAVDEMRYAREKLEMRGGFLRPNPYHGKKMISDPMYEPFWMMAEELDFSIGFHEGSTNAMPTVGVDRFEEDRAARHMVSHTMEMMLVALSVIWGGVVDRHPRLRVAFLESAAAIAPWLDRMDRHFDDQGFNPHSDGFFPGAPQMLRDRIGKLSREAQHQVLAGGALGFYGLV
;
A
#
# COMPACT_ATOMS: atom_id res chain seq x y z
N MET A 1 25.20 12.17 13.15
CA MET A 1 25.40 10.71 12.92
C MET A 1 24.10 10.18 12.38
N THR A 2 24.12 9.59 11.21
CA THR A 2 22.94 8.88 10.66
C THR A 2 22.63 7.69 11.55
N ARG A 3 21.37 7.50 11.92
CA ARG A 3 20.90 6.33 12.68
C ARG A 3 21.21 5.06 11.89
N ALA A 4 21.74 4.04 12.55
CA ALA A 4 21.84 2.70 11.95
C ALA A 4 20.48 2.00 12.03
N TYR A 5 20.03 1.45 10.90
CA TYR A 5 18.81 0.64 10.83
C TYR A 5 19.19 -0.81 10.56
N ASN A 6 18.80 -1.71 11.47
CA ASN A 6 19.06 -3.15 11.35
C ASN A 6 17.80 -3.89 10.89
N VAL A 7 16.62 -3.45 11.35
CA VAL A 7 15.32 -3.99 10.96
C VAL A 7 14.38 -2.85 10.58
N VAL A 8 13.84 -2.91 9.37
CA VAL A 8 12.87 -1.93 8.85
C VAL A 8 11.61 -2.67 8.42
N ASP A 9 10.47 -2.26 9.01
CA ASP A 9 9.15 -2.68 8.57
C ASP A 9 8.77 -1.87 7.33
N ALA A 10 8.74 -2.52 6.18
CA ALA A 10 8.44 -1.88 4.89
C ALA A 10 6.95 -1.95 4.51
N ASP A 11 6.13 -2.60 5.32
CA ASP A 11 4.69 -2.82 5.10
C ASP A 11 3.89 -2.70 6.40
N GLY A 12 4.23 -1.69 7.19
CA GLY A 12 3.54 -1.38 8.43
C GLY A 12 2.18 -0.71 8.17
N HIS A 13 1.13 -1.14 8.89
CA HIS A 13 -0.17 -0.49 8.80
C HIS A 13 -0.44 0.47 9.96
N ILE A 14 -1.16 1.55 9.62
CA ILE A 14 -1.71 2.51 10.58
C ILE A 14 -3.22 2.29 10.73
N LEU A 15 -3.79 2.68 11.87
CA LEU A 15 -5.24 2.72 12.06
C LEU A 15 -5.70 4.18 12.03
N GLU A 16 -6.44 4.54 11.01
CA GLU A 16 -6.96 5.89 10.85
C GLU A 16 -7.99 6.18 11.95
N PRO A 17 -7.85 7.28 12.72
CA PRO A 17 -8.84 7.61 13.73
C PRO A 17 -10.20 7.92 13.11
N LEU A 18 -11.27 7.60 13.84
CA LEU A 18 -12.65 7.72 13.35
C LEU A 18 -13.02 9.14 12.94
N ASP A 19 -12.35 10.14 13.49
CA ASP A 19 -12.57 11.56 13.25
C ASP A 19 -11.54 12.20 12.29
N LEU A 20 -10.73 11.39 11.60
CA LEU A 20 -9.70 11.89 10.67
C LEU A 20 -10.28 12.87 9.66
N TRP A 21 -11.31 12.44 8.94
CA TRP A 21 -11.90 13.26 7.89
C TRP A 21 -12.69 14.45 8.42
N ASP A 22 -13.25 14.37 9.64
CA ASP A 22 -13.85 15.53 10.30
C ASP A 22 -12.85 16.66 10.55
N LYS A 23 -11.60 16.30 10.86
CA LYS A 23 -10.53 17.23 11.22
C LYS A 23 -9.73 17.75 10.02
N TYR A 24 -9.47 16.89 9.03
CA TYR A 24 -8.46 17.16 8.01
C TYR A 24 -9.01 17.39 6.61
N ILE A 25 -10.26 17.00 6.31
CA ILE A 25 -10.82 17.17 4.97
C ILE A 25 -11.08 18.65 4.64
N ASP A 26 -10.91 19.02 3.37
CA ASP A 26 -11.27 20.35 2.89
C ASP A 26 -12.75 20.65 3.23
N PRO A 27 -13.06 21.82 3.83
CA PRO A 27 -14.42 22.19 4.24
C PRO A 27 -15.48 22.02 3.15
N LYS A 28 -15.14 22.23 1.86
CA LYS A 28 -16.05 22.05 0.73
C LYS A 28 -16.55 20.61 0.55
N PHE A 29 -15.80 19.62 1.06
CA PHE A 29 -16.17 18.20 1.00
C PHE A 29 -16.70 17.65 2.32
N ARG A 30 -16.84 18.50 3.37
CA ARG A 30 -17.21 18.05 4.72
C ARG A 30 -18.51 17.23 4.74
N GLU A 31 -19.51 17.63 3.97
CA GLU A 31 -20.79 16.91 3.92
C GLU A 31 -20.69 15.54 3.22
N ARG A 32 -19.73 15.39 2.32
CA ARG A 32 -19.49 14.17 1.54
C ARG A 32 -18.40 13.28 2.11
N ARG A 33 -17.79 13.67 3.23
CA ARG A 33 -16.67 12.94 3.83
C ARG A 33 -17.02 11.51 4.19
N PRO A 34 -16.03 10.61 4.29
CA PRO A 34 -16.23 9.30 4.88
C PRO A 34 -16.82 9.39 6.29
N ARG A 35 -17.77 8.52 6.59
CA ARG A 35 -18.44 8.45 7.90
C ARG A 35 -18.44 7.01 8.40
N PHE A 36 -18.26 6.86 9.69
CA PHE A 36 -18.47 5.58 10.35
C PHE A 36 -19.96 5.44 10.69
N VAL A 37 -20.54 4.31 10.27
CA VAL A 37 -21.95 4.02 10.50
C VAL A 37 -22.09 2.59 11.02
N ILE A 38 -23.17 2.34 11.75
CA ILE A 38 -23.59 0.98 12.10
C ILE A 38 -24.61 0.53 11.07
N ASP A 39 -24.36 -0.58 10.40
CA ASP A 39 -25.29 -1.13 9.41
C ASP A 39 -26.49 -1.86 10.08
N GLU A 40 -27.43 -2.33 9.28
CA GLU A 40 -28.61 -3.05 9.73
C GLU A 40 -28.33 -4.33 10.51
N ASN A 41 -27.13 -4.89 10.34
CA ASN A 41 -26.64 -6.07 11.04
C ASN A 41 -25.81 -5.72 12.29
N GLY A 42 -25.80 -4.45 12.70
CA GLY A 42 -25.06 -3.96 13.86
C GLY A 42 -23.53 -3.93 13.65
N LYS A 43 -23.05 -3.91 12.39
CA LYS A 43 -21.63 -3.90 12.05
C LYS A 43 -21.13 -2.48 11.78
N GLU A 44 -19.94 -2.18 12.29
CA GLU A 44 -19.24 -0.92 11.96
C GLU A 44 -18.82 -0.93 10.50
N ARG A 45 -19.20 0.09 9.74
CA ARG A 45 -18.91 0.24 8.32
C ARG A 45 -18.37 1.62 8.03
N LEU A 46 -17.53 1.71 6.99
CA LEU A 46 -17.16 2.99 6.39
C LEU A 46 -18.16 3.31 5.28
N SER A 47 -18.80 4.48 5.37
CA SER A 47 -19.73 4.97 4.35
C SER A 47 -19.15 6.18 3.65
N VAL A 48 -19.16 6.16 2.32
CA VAL A 48 -18.81 7.30 1.47
C VAL A 48 -19.95 7.51 0.47
N GLU A 49 -20.54 8.71 0.45
CA GLU A 49 -21.66 9.06 -0.40
C GLU A 49 -22.84 8.05 -0.34
N GLY A 50 -23.11 7.50 0.85
CA GLY A 50 -24.17 6.51 1.06
C GLY A 50 -23.80 5.07 0.66
N LYS A 51 -22.64 4.86 0.04
CA LYS A 51 -22.12 3.52 -0.27
C LYS A 51 -21.31 2.98 0.91
N LEU A 52 -21.59 1.74 1.31
CA LEU A 52 -20.81 1.05 2.36
C LEU A 52 -19.56 0.45 1.74
N LEU A 53 -18.39 0.88 2.20
CA LEU A 53 -17.11 0.37 1.76
C LEU A 53 -16.57 -0.72 2.70
N GLY A 54 -15.71 -1.56 2.17
CA GLY A 54 -15.06 -2.62 2.92
C GLY A 54 -15.91 -3.88 3.08
N ASN A 55 -15.54 -4.69 4.06
CA ASN A 55 -16.12 -6.01 4.28
C ASN A 55 -17.54 -5.93 4.88
N PRO A 56 -18.54 -6.68 4.37
CA PRO A 56 -19.88 -6.78 4.97
C PRO A 56 -19.89 -7.23 6.45
N ARG A 57 -18.85 -7.94 6.89
CA ARG A 57 -18.69 -8.34 8.30
C ARG A 57 -18.20 -7.21 9.22
N GLY A 58 -18.01 -6.02 8.69
CA GLY A 58 -17.55 -4.83 9.40
C GLY A 58 -16.05 -4.55 9.27
N ILE A 59 -15.65 -3.38 9.75
CA ILE A 59 -14.25 -2.90 9.74
C ILE A 59 -13.47 -3.32 10.99
N GLY A 60 -14.11 -3.93 11.97
CA GLY A 60 -13.46 -4.34 13.23
C GLY A 60 -12.26 -5.27 13.02
N SER A 61 -12.26 -6.07 11.94
CA SER A 61 -11.11 -6.91 11.59
C SER A 61 -9.86 -6.11 11.21
N LEU A 62 -10.01 -4.87 10.73
CA LEU A 62 -8.88 -3.97 10.45
C LEU A 62 -8.30 -3.44 11.76
N GLY A 63 -9.12 -3.22 12.80
CA GLY A 63 -8.66 -2.89 14.15
C GLY A 63 -7.87 -4.00 14.82
N SER A 64 -7.87 -5.22 14.27
CA SER A 64 -7.12 -6.36 14.82
C SER A 64 -5.61 -6.33 14.53
N VAL A 65 -5.11 -5.34 13.81
CA VAL A 65 -3.68 -5.14 13.57
C VAL A 65 -2.92 -5.13 14.90
N GLY A 66 -1.95 -6.03 15.07
CA GLY A 66 -1.18 -6.17 16.30
C GLY A 66 -1.91 -6.83 17.48
N VAL A 67 -3.14 -7.32 17.30
CA VAL A 67 -3.88 -8.11 18.31
C VAL A 67 -3.52 -9.59 18.15
N ARG A 68 -3.23 -10.28 19.28
CA ARG A 68 -2.91 -11.71 19.25
C ARG A 68 -4.07 -12.52 18.68
N GLN A 69 -3.80 -13.43 17.75
CA GLN A 69 -4.80 -14.21 17.01
C GLN A 69 -5.85 -14.91 17.90
N GLY A 70 -5.49 -15.38 19.08
CA GLY A 70 -6.42 -16.03 20.01
C GLY A 70 -7.50 -15.12 20.61
N ILE A 71 -7.38 -13.78 20.44
CA ILE A 71 -8.31 -12.79 20.97
C ILE A 71 -9.30 -12.36 19.88
N ILE A 72 -8.97 -12.58 18.61
CA ILE A 72 -9.77 -12.15 17.47
C ILE A 72 -10.92 -13.15 17.26
N LYS A 73 -12.08 -12.83 17.82
CA LYS A 73 -13.32 -13.51 17.42
C LYS A 73 -13.92 -12.75 16.24
N ALA A 74 -14.07 -13.46 15.11
CA ALA A 74 -14.63 -12.86 13.90
C ALA A 74 -15.96 -12.13 14.20
N GLY A 75 -16.00 -10.85 13.88
CA GLY A 75 -17.19 -10.01 13.97
C GLY A 75 -17.54 -9.44 15.36
N THR A 76 -16.70 -9.61 16.38
CA THR A 76 -16.94 -9.05 17.73
C THR A 76 -16.04 -7.88 18.08
N LEU A 77 -14.85 -7.77 17.43
CA LEU A 77 -13.92 -6.66 17.68
C LEU A 77 -14.44 -5.38 17.05
N LYS A 78 -14.43 -4.28 17.80
CA LYS A 78 -14.69 -2.94 17.29
C LYS A 78 -13.39 -2.33 16.77
N TYR A 79 -13.50 -1.50 15.76
CA TYR A 79 -12.32 -0.85 15.16
C TYR A 79 -11.51 -0.04 16.18
N ALA A 80 -12.20 0.71 17.03
CA ALA A 80 -11.57 1.52 18.08
C ALA A 80 -10.91 0.71 19.22
N GLU A 81 -11.18 -0.61 19.30
CA GLU A 81 -10.54 -1.53 20.26
C GLU A 81 -9.19 -2.06 19.74
N GLY A 82 -8.77 -1.61 18.56
CA GLY A 82 -7.48 -1.94 17.96
C GLY A 82 -6.30 -1.53 18.84
N ARG A 83 -5.14 -2.12 18.58
CA ARG A 83 -3.92 -1.85 19.34
C ARG A 83 -3.58 -0.36 19.30
N ARG A 84 -3.30 0.21 20.47
CA ARG A 84 -3.09 1.66 20.66
C ARG A 84 -1.99 2.21 19.73
N GLY A 85 -0.91 1.46 19.48
CA GLY A 85 0.15 1.83 18.53
C GLY A 85 -0.33 2.02 17.09
N GLY A 86 -1.53 1.56 16.73
CA GLY A 86 -2.16 1.89 15.44
C GLY A 86 -2.66 3.33 15.37
N PHE A 87 -3.04 3.95 16.50
CA PHE A 87 -3.65 5.28 16.59
C PHE A 87 -2.73 6.34 17.20
N ASP A 88 -1.73 5.93 17.97
CA ASP A 88 -0.86 6.79 18.78
C ASP A 88 0.61 6.51 18.47
N PRO A 89 1.36 7.48 17.93
CA PRO A 89 2.77 7.30 17.56
C PRO A 89 3.66 6.98 18.76
N HIS A 90 3.33 7.48 19.96
CA HIS A 90 4.11 7.19 21.16
C HIS A 90 3.95 5.73 21.60
N ALA A 91 2.74 5.20 21.52
CA ALA A 91 2.48 3.78 21.76
C ALA A 91 3.10 2.90 20.66
N ARG A 92 3.09 3.37 19.39
CA ARG A 92 3.71 2.66 18.27
C ARG A 92 5.20 2.44 18.49
N ILE A 93 5.92 3.44 18.98
CA ILE A 93 7.36 3.30 19.26
C ILE A 93 7.63 2.23 20.32
N VAL A 94 6.79 2.17 21.36
CA VAL A 94 6.91 1.12 22.39
C VAL A 94 6.70 -0.27 21.78
N ASP A 95 5.73 -0.41 20.89
CA ASP A 95 5.47 -1.67 20.17
C ASP A 95 6.66 -2.06 19.28
N MET A 96 7.19 -1.10 18.51
CA MET A 96 8.35 -1.33 17.65
C MET A 96 9.62 -1.70 18.44
N ASP A 97 9.85 -1.03 19.57
CA ASP A 97 10.99 -1.34 20.44
C ASP A 97 10.89 -2.76 21.03
N ALA A 98 9.68 -3.20 21.39
CA ALA A 98 9.44 -4.55 21.90
C ALA A 98 9.71 -5.64 20.84
N ASP A 99 9.46 -5.33 19.55
CA ASP A 99 9.67 -6.25 18.43
C ASP A 99 11.05 -6.07 17.76
N GLY A 100 11.87 -5.11 18.22
CA GLY A 100 13.20 -4.83 17.67
C GLY A 100 13.18 -4.17 16.30
N ILE A 101 12.12 -3.42 15.98
CA ILE A 101 11.94 -2.71 14.70
C ILE A 101 12.51 -1.29 14.85
N ASP A 102 13.49 -0.94 14.04
CA ASP A 102 14.14 0.37 14.07
C ASP A 102 13.30 1.47 13.40
N ALA A 103 12.66 1.14 12.27
CA ALA A 103 11.82 2.06 11.51
C ALA A 103 10.65 1.33 10.82
N ALA A 104 9.57 2.07 10.54
CA ALA A 104 8.39 1.54 9.84
C ALA A 104 7.88 2.51 8.78
N PHE A 105 7.54 1.97 7.62
CA PHE A 105 6.78 2.64 6.56
C PHE A 105 5.31 2.31 6.73
N LEU A 106 4.46 3.35 6.88
CA LEU A 106 3.10 3.22 7.38
C LEU A 106 2.09 3.38 6.25
N TYR A 107 1.47 2.28 5.87
CA TYR A 107 0.40 2.17 4.88
C TYR A 107 -0.98 2.35 5.52
N PRO A 108 -1.99 2.79 4.75
CA PRO A 108 -3.36 2.92 5.26
C PRO A 108 -3.99 1.55 5.53
N SER A 109 -4.98 1.53 6.44
CA SER A 109 -5.89 0.39 6.62
C SER A 109 -7.26 0.66 6.01
N LEU A 110 -7.96 1.71 6.47
CA LEU A 110 -9.24 2.13 5.87
C LEU A 110 -9.04 2.79 4.50
N GLY A 111 -7.93 3.50 4.32
CA GLY A 111 -7.55 4.11 3.05
C GLY A 111 -7.36 3.11 1.91
N LEU A 112 -7.17 1.83 2.18
CA LEU A 112 -7.16 0.76 1.17
C LEU A 112 -8.45 0.73 0.34
N PHE A 113 -9.56 1.27 0.84
CA PHE A 113 -10.84 1.33 0.13
C PHE A 113 -11.06 2.62 -0.65
N ALA A 114 -10.16 3.59 -0.57
CA ALA A 114 -10.31 4.90 -1.25
C ALA A 114 -10.38 4.79 -2.78
N GLY A 115 -9.79 3.74 -3.36
CA GLY A 115 -9.91 3.46 -4.80
C GLY A 115 -11.34 3.23 -5.28
N ALA A 116 -12.27 2.89 -4.38
CA ALA A 116 -13.69 2.69 -4.69
C ALA A 116 -14.51 4.00 -4.76
N VAL A 117 -13.93 5.14 -4.41
CA VAL A 117 -14.59 6.45 -4.51
C VAL A 117 -14.58 6.89 -5.97
N GLU A 118 -15.77 7.16 -6.53
CA GLU A 118 -15.90 7.44 -7.95
C GLU A 118 -15.58 8.91 -8.31
N ASP A 119 -15.91 9.85 -7.42
CA ASP A 119 -15.66 11.29 -7.65
C ASP A 119 -14.17 11.60 -7.45
N PRO A 120 -13.43 12.02 -8.51
CA PRO A 120 -12.00 12.28 -8.39
C PRO A 120 -11.67 13.42 -7.42
N GLY A 121 -12.55 14.45 -7.33
CA GLY A 121 -12.37 15.57 -6.42
C GLY A 121 -12.50 15.15 -4.94
N LEU A 122 -13.49 14.31 -4.64
CA LEU A 122 -13.64 13.74 -3.29
C LEU A 122 -12.48 12.80 -2.95
N ALA A 123 -12.09 11.95 -3.89
CA ALA A 123 -10.94 11.05 -3.71
C ALA A 123 -9.66 11.84 -3.39
N ALA A 124 -9.40 12.93 -4.14
CA ALA A 124 -8.25 13.80 -3.88
C ALA A 124 -8.33 14.48 -2.51
N ALA A 125 -9.51 14.96 -2.10
CA ALA A 125 -9.70 15.55 -0.78
C ALA A 125 -9.48 14.53 0.35
N MET A 126 -9.91 13.29 0.16
CA MET A 126 -9.67 12.21 1.11
C MET A 126 -8.17 11.86 1.21
N CYS A 127 -7.49 11.72 0.09
CA CYS A 127 -6.04 11.46 0.06
C CYS A 127 -5.27 12.59 0.76
N ARG A 128 -5.57 13.85 0.44
CA ARG A 128 -4.97 15.04 1.07
C ARG A 128 -5.19 15.06 2.59
N ALA A 129 -6.39 14.74 3.05
CA ALA A 129 -6.71 14.69 4.46
C ALA A 129 -5.92 13.60 5.19
N TYR A 130 -5.86 12.40 4.61
CA TYR A 130 -5.08 11.28 5.14
C TYR A 130 -3.58 11.64 5.19
N ASN A 131 -3.01 12.13 4.10
CA ASN A 131 -1.57 12.43 4.02
C ASN A 131 -1.15 13.48 5.05
N ARG A 132 -1.95 14.52 5.24
CA ARG A 132 -1.71 15.54 6.27
C ARG A 132 -1.77 14.96 7.68
N TRP A 133 -2.79 14.16 7.97
CA TRP A 133 -2.91 13.49 9.26
C TRP A 133 -1.73 12.54 9.51
N LEU A 134 -1.34 11.75 8.52
CA LEU A 134 -0.22 10.80 8.66
C LEU A 134 1.11 11.52 8.86
N ALA A 135 1.32 12.65 8.19
CA ALA A 135 2.50 13.49 8.43
C ALA A 135 2.53 13.99 9.88
N ASP A 136 1.39 14.45 10.44
CA ASP A 136 1.30 14.86 11.84
C ASP A 136 1.54 13.69 12.80
N TYR A 137 1.05 12.49 12.46
CA TYR A 137 1.31 11.26 13.23
C TYR A 137 2.81 10.90 13.24
N CYS A 138 3.49 10.99 12.12
CA CYS A 138 4.92 10.63 12.00
C CYS A 138 5.86 11.69 12.62
N LYS A 139 5.43 12.94 12.69
CA LYS A 139 6.24 14.09 13.11
C LYS A 139 7.01 13.95 14.42
N PRO A 140 6.46 13.30 15.48
CA PRO A 140 7.21 13.13 16.75
C PRO A 140 8.44 12.21 16.60
N TYR A 141 8.49 11.37 15.59
CA TYR A 141 9.55 10.37 15.38
C TYR A 141 10.01 10.30 13.92
N PRO A 142 10.58 11.40 13.37
CA PRO A 142 10.84 11.53 11.94
C PRO A 142 11.92 10.59 11.41
N GLU A 143 12.71 9.97 12.30
CA GLU A 143 13.71 8.97 11.95
C GLU A 143 13.21 7.52 12.13
N ARG A 144 11.96 7.34 12.58
CA ARG A 144 11.41 6.00 12.86
C ARG A 144 10.09 5.72 12.17
N LEU A 145 9.27 6.74 11.95
CA LEU A 145 7.93 6.61 11.36
C LEU A 145 7.91 7.37 10.03
N PHE A 146 7.67 6.64 8.96
CA PHE A 146 7.62 7.17 7.60
C PHE A 146 6.23 6.94 7.01
N GLY A 147 5.52 8.04 6.71
CA GLY A 147 4.20 7.95 6.09
C GLY A 147 4.30 7.58 4.61
N VAL A 148 3.44 6.68 4.17
CA VAL A 148 3.24 6.34 2.77
C VAL A 148 1.97 7.02 2.28
N ALA A 149 2.10 7.89 1.27
CA ALA A 149 1.02 8.74 0.80
C ALA A 149 -0.08 7.95 0.07
N MET A 150 -1.35 8.29 0.32
CA MET A 150 -2.45 7.91 -0.55
C MET A 150 -2.49 8.82 -1.78
N LEU A 151 -2.74 8.24 -2.96
CA LEU A 151 -2.78 8.95 -4.24
C LEU A 151 -4.14 8.71 -4.93
N PRO A 152 -4.82 9.79 -5.40
CA PRO A 152 -6.16 9.71 -5.97
C PRO A 152 -6.12 9.31 -7.45
N MET A 153 -5.89 8.03 -7.74
CA MET A 153 -5.75 7.50 -9.11
C MET A 153 -7.05 7.54 -9.94
N GLN A 154 -8.14 8.03 -9.39
CA GLN A 154 -9.36 8.40 -10.13
C GLN A 154 -9.10 9.51 -11.15
N SER A 155 -8.02 10.29 -10.98
CA SER A 155 -7.50 11.24 -11.96
C SER A 155 -5.98 11.24 -11.90
N VAL A 156 -5.34 10.99 -13.04
CA VAL A 156 -3.87 11.03 -13.15
C VAL A 156 -3.32 12.41 -12.78
N GLU A 157 -3.99 13.48 -13.22
CA GLU A 157 -3.62 14.85 -12.89
C GLU A 157 -3.65 15.12 -11.39
N LEU A 158 -4.76 14.76 -10.72
CA LEU A 158 -4.87 14.93 -9.27
C LEU A 158 -3.89 14.02 -8.49
N ALA A 159 -3.58 12.85 -9.01
CA ALA A 159 -2.57 11.98 -8.41
C ALA A 159 -1.15 12.57 -8.49
N VAL A 160 -0.80 13.19 -9.62
CA VAL A 160 0.46 13.92 -9.82
C VAL A 160 0.56 15.12 -8.86
N ASP A 161 -0.51 15.90 -8.75
CA ASP A 161 -0.58 17.05 -7.83
C ASP A 161 -0.44 16.61 -6.36
N GLU A 162 -1.11 15.53 -5.98
CA GLU A 162 -1.02 15.00 -4.62
C GLU A 162 0.37 14.41 -4.32
N MET A 163 0.96 13.71 -5.27
CA MET A 163 2.34 13.19 -5.15
C MET A 163 3.34 14.32 -4.91
N ARG A 164 3.26 15.39 -5.71
CA ARG A 164 4.10 16.58 -5.53
C ARG A 164 3.91 17.20 -4.16
N TYR A 165 2.67 17.37 -3.72
CA TYR A 165 2.36 17.90 -2.40
C TYR A 165 2.90 17.02 -1.27
N ALA A 166 2.69 15.71 -1.36
CA ALA A 166 3.18 14.75 -0.37
C ALA A 166 4.72 14.80 -0.26
N ARG A 167 5.41 14.88 -1.40
CA ARG A 167 6.87 14.95 -1.45
C ARG A 167 7.41 16.28 -0.93
N GLU A 168 6.90 17.41 -1.44
CA GLU A 168 7.49 18.74 -1.21
C GLU A 168 7.03 19.42 0.08
N LYS A 169 5.79 19.10 0.55
CA LYS A 169 5.22 19.76 1.73
C LYS A 169 5.13 18.86 2.95
N LEU A 170 5.03 17.54 2.75
CA LEU A 170 4.91 16.57 3.84
C LEU A 170 6.17 15.69 3.97
N GLU A 171 7.17 15.89 3.10
CA GLU A 171 8.44 15.17 3.10
C GLU A 171 8.30 13.63 2.97
N MET A 172 7.15 13.16 2.46
CA MET A 172 6.92 11.75 2.20
C MET A 172 7.79 11.26 1.06
N ARG A 173 8.24 10.00 1.12
CA ARG A 173 9.20 9.43 0.17
C ARG A 173 8.60 8.37 -0.75
N GLY A 174 7.36 8.03 -0.53
CA GLY A 174 6.65 7.05 -1.33
C GLY A 174 5.14 7.13 -1.16
N GLY A 175 4.44 6.54 -2.11
CA GLY A 175 3.00 6.48 -2.16
C GLY A 175 2.47 5.07 -2.38
N PHE A 176 1.24 4.88 -2.01
CA PHE A 176 0.49 3.65 -2.10
C PHE A 176 -0.46 3.68 -3.29
N LEU A 177 -0.49 2.59 -4.05
CA LEU A 177 -1.49 2.30 -5.07
C LEU A 177 -2.13 0.93 -4.85
N ARG A 178 -3.39 0.81 -5.23
CA ARG A 178 -4.02 -0.49 -5.41
C ARG A 178 -3.52 -1.12 -6.72
N PRO A 179 -3.33 -2.46 -6.77
CA PRO A 179 -2.94 -3.15 -8.01
C PRO A 179 -4.05 -3.20 -9.05
N ASN A 180 -5.30 -3.03 -8.62
CA ASN A 180 -6.50 -3.14 -9.44
C ASN A 180 -6.64 -1.95 -10.41
N PRO A 181 -7.23 -2.13 -11.60
CA PRO A 181 -7.44 -1.02 -12.53
C PRO A 181 -8.42 0.02 -11.95
N TYR A 182 -8.02 1.31 -12.04
CA TYR A 182 -8.84 2.44 -11.61
C TYR A 182 -9.80 2.94 -12.70
N HIS A 183 -9.44 2.74 -13.97
CA HIS A 183 -10.19 3.19 -15.12
C HIS A 183 -10.60 2.01 -16.00
N GLY A 184 -11.74 1.40 -15.73
CA GLY A 184 -12.22 0.25 -16.47
C GLY A 184 -11.26 -0.93 -16.40
N LYS A 185 -10.76 -1.40 -17.56
CA LYS A 185 -9.79 -2.50 -17.65
C LYS A 185 -8.35 -2.01 -17.90
N LYS A 186 -8.09 -0.72 -17.78
CA LYS A 186 -6.77 -0.17 -18.06
C LYS A 186 -5.82 -0.43 -16.92
N MET A 187 -4.80 -1.24 -17.19
CA MET A 187 -3.73 -1.50 -16.25
C MET A 187 -2.78 -0.29 -16.15
N ILE A 188 -2.00 -0.24 -15.09
CA ILE A 188 -1.14 0.90 -14.74
C ILE A 188 -0.01 1.17 -15.78
N SER A 189 0.22 0.27 -16.71
CA SER A 189 1.12 0.48 -17.86
C SER A 189 0.48 1.19 -19.06
N ASP A 190 -0.86 1.42 -19.02
CA ASP A 190 -1.53 2.18 -20.10
C ASP A 190 -0.88 3.57 -20.23
N PRO A 191 -0.68 4.07 -21.47
CA PRO A 191 -0.04 5.37 -21.70
C PRO A 191 -0.70 6.55 -20.98
N MET A 192 -1.96 6.44 -20.58
CA MET A 192 -2.63 7.49 -19.80
C MET A 192 -1.94 7.76 -18.45
N TYR A 193 -1.23 6.77 -17.90
CA TYR A 193 -0.52 6.90 -16.62
C TYR A 193 0.92 7.40 -16.77
N GLU A 194 1.40 7.66 -17.98
CA GLU A 194 2.78 8.13 -18.21
C GLU A 194 3.15 9.39 -17.40
N PRO A 195 2.29 10.43 -17.29
CA PRO A 195 2.60 11.60 -16.46
C PRO A 195 2.80 11.26 -14.98
N PHE A 196 2.11 10.24 -14.47
CA PHE A 196 2.27 9.76 -13.10
C PHE A 196 3.65 9.13 -12.89
N TRP A 197 4.08 8.27 -13.80
CA TRP A 197 5.38 7.59 -13.72
C TRP A 197 6.54 8.56 -13.89
N MET A 198 6.44 9.49 -14.82
CA MET A 198 7.41 10.58 -14.97
C MET A 198 7.59 11.38 -13.69
N MET A 199 6.49 11.76 -13.05
CA MET A 199 6.53 12.51 -11.80
C MET A 199 7.12 11.69 -10.64
N ALA A 200 6.78 10.40 -10.55
CA ALA A 200 7.33 9.53 -9.52
C ALA A 200 8.86 9.41 -9.64
N GLU A 201 9.37 9.26 -10.86
CA GLU A 201 10.80 9.22 -11.13
C GLU A 201 11.49 10.56 -10.87
N GLU A 202 10.89 11.68 -11.31
CA GLU A 202 11.41 13.03 -11.12
C GLU A 202 11.59 13.39 -9.64
N LEU A 203 10.57 13.08 -8.84
CA LEU A 203 10.55 13.39 -7.40
C LEU A 203 11.32 12.38 -6.54
N ASP A 204 11.92 11.35 -7.13
CA ASP A 204 12.50 10.21 -6.41
C ASP A 204 11.49 9.62 -5.40
N PHE A 205 10.26 9.36 -5.88
CA PHE A 205 9.11 8.95 -5.09
C PHE A 205 8.77 7.49 -5.36
N SER A 206 8.97 6.64 -4.37
CA SER A 206 8.75 5.20 -4.48
C SER A 206 7.26 4.85 -4.51
N ILE A 207 6.89 3.80 -5.27
CA ILE A 207 5.49 3.36 -5.38
C ILE A 207 5.36 1.94 -4.82
N GLY A 208 4.53 1.80 -3.79
CA GLY A 208 4.15 0.51 -3.22
C GLY A 208 2.76 0.08 -3.67
N PHE A 209 2.63 -1.13 -4.20
CA PHE A 209 1.32 -1.71 -4.50
C PHE A 209 0.84 -2.57 -3.35
N HIS A 210 -0.38 -2.31 -2.88
CA HIS A 210 -1.00 -3.07 -1.79
C HIS A 210 -2.47 -3.35 -2.10
N GLU A 211 -2.88 -4.59 -1.92
CA GLU A 211 -4.27 -5.03 -2.13
C GLU A 211 -5.11 -4.79 -0.86
N GLY A 212 -6.43 -4.80 -0.94
CA GLY A 212 -7.35 -4.58 0.19
C GLY A 212 -8.64 -5.42 0.14
N SER A 213 -8.68 -6.49 -0.64
CA SER A 213 -9.79 -7.47 -0.71
C SER A 213 -11.19 -6.86 -0.72
N THR A 214 -11.47 -5.90 -1.60
CA THR A 214 -12.78 -5.26 -1.69
C THR A 214 -13.57 -5.70 -2.92
N ASN A 215 -14.90 -5.77 -2.80
CA ASN A 215 -15.81 -5.97 -3.92
C ASN A 215 -16.07 -4.66 -4.69
N ALA A 216 -15.61 -3.53 -4.18
CA ALA A 216 -15.88 -2.22 -4.75
C ALA A 216 -14.94 -1.86 -5.92
N MET A 217 -13.91 -2.68 -6.17
CA MET A 217 -13.02 -2.58 -7.33
C MET A 217 -12.90 -3.95 -8.00
N PRO A 218 -12.57 -4.01 -9.29
CA PRO A 218 -12.26 -5.26 -9.94
C PRO A 218 -11.14 -5.99 -9.18
N THR A 219 -11.45 -7.15 -8.61
CA THR A 219 -10.51 -7.89 -7.74
C THR A 219 -10.57 -9.37 -8.08
N VAL A 220 -9.42 -9.98 -8.32
CA VAL A 220 -9.31 -11.40 -8.67
C VAL A 220 -9.87 -12.28 -7.55
N GLY A 221 -10.67 -13.27 -7.93
CA GLY A 221 -11.25 -14.28 -7.03
C GLY A 221 -12.51 -13.85 -6.29
N VAL A 222 -12.95 -12.59 -6.42
CA VAL A 222 -14.24 -12.15 -5.85
C VAL A 222 -15.41 -12.92 -6.47
N ASP A 223 -15.37 -13.16 -7.76
CA ASP A 223 -16.35 -13.91 -8.53
C ASP A 223 -16.43 -15.41 -8.18
N ARG A 224 -15.37 -15.96 -7.56
CA ARG A 224 -15.22 -17.39 -7.27
C ARG A 224 -15.33 -17.73 -5.79
N PHE A 225 -14.95 -16.81 -4.93
CA PHE A 225 -14.85 -16.99 -3.48
C PHE A 225 -15.67 -15.93 -2.74
N GLU A 226 -16.87 -15.59 -3.23
CA GLU A 226 -17.70 -14.51 -2.69
C GLU A 226 -17.96 -14.69 -1.19
N GLU A 227 -18.32 -15.91 -0.76
CA GLU A 227 -18.64 -16.24 0.62
C GLU A 227 -17.41 -16.63 1.46
N ASP A 228 -16.32 -17.09 0.83
CA ASP A 228 -15.10 -17.50 1.52
C ASP A 228 -14.07 -16.39 1.53
N ARG A 229 -14.10 -15.59 2.60
CA ARG A 229 -13.16 -14.47 2.77
C ARG A 229 -11.70 -14.94 2.80
N ALA A 230 -11.39 -16.06 3.43
CA ALA A 230 -10.01 -16.52 3.56
C ALA A 230 -9.45 -16.93 2.19
N ALA A 231 -10.21 -17.70 1.42
CA ALA A 231 -9.84 -18.07 0.05
C ALA A 231 -9.70 -16.81 -0.84
N ARG A 232 -10.66 -15.89 -0.75
CA ARG A 232 -10.61 -14.62 -1.50
C ARG A 232 -9.37 -13.81 -1.15
N HIS A 233 -9.03 -13.65 0.13
CA HIS A 233 -7.86 -12.93 0.58
C HIS A 233 -6.57 -13.57 0.06
N MET A 234 -6.43 -14.89 0.18
CA MET A 234 -5.26 -15.61 -0.33
C MET A 234 -5.07 -15.42 -1.84
N VAL A 235 -6.16 -15.47 -2.60
CA VAL A 235 -6.12 -15.33 -4.07
C VAL A 235 -5.89 -13.89 -4.48
N SER A 236 -6.67 -12.94 -3.93
CA SER A 236 -6.62 -11.55 -4.37
C SER A 236 -5.25 -10.92 -4.14
N HIS A 237 -4.69 -11.04 -2.95
CA HIS A 237 -3.40 -10.41 -2.64
C HIS A 237 -2.29 -10.92 -3.54
N THR A 238 -2.13 -12.23 -3.64
CA THR A 238 -1.07 -12.82 -4.45
C THR A 238 -1.25 -12.56 -5.95
N MET A 239 -2.45 -12.82 -6.48
CA MET A 239 -2.67 -12.75 -7.93
C MET A 239 -2.77 -11.31 -8.46
N GLU A 240 -3.34 -10.38 -7.72
CA GLU A 240 -3.33 -8.97 -8.11
C GLU A 240 -1.91 -8.40 -8.15
N MET A 241 -1.05 -8.80 -7.21
CA MET A 241 0.37 -8.42 -7.26
C MET A 241 1.09 -9.02 -8.47
N MET A 242 0.78 -10.25 -8.86
CA MET A 242 1.30 -10.85 -10.10
C MET A 242 0.83 -10.09 -11.34
N LEU A 243 -0.44 -9.67 -11.38
CA LEU A 243 -0.99 -8.91 -12.51
C LEU A 243 -0.38 -7.53 -12.62
N VAL A 244 -0.26 -6.80 -11.51
CA VAL A 244 0.34 -5.47 -11.55
C VAL A 244 1.84 -5.53 -11.83
N ALA A 245 2.56 -6.55 -11.34
CA ALA A 245 3.96 -6.77 -11.68
C ALA A 245 4.12 -7.03 -13.19
N LEU A 246 3.26 -7.87 -13.76
CA LEU A 246 3.22 -8.07 -15.21
C LEU A 246 2.96 -6.74 -15.93
N SER A 247 2.00 -5.95 -15.48
CA SER A 247 1.71 -4.64 -16.08
C SER A 247 2.92 -3.70 -16.03
N VAL A 248 3.57 -3.58 -14.88
CA VAL A 248 4.71 -2.65 -14.70
C VAL A 248 5.94 -3.10 -15.49
N ILE A 249 6.26 -4.40 -15.46
CA ILE A 249 7.46 -4.95 -16.07
C ILE A 249 7.23 -5.16 -17.57
N TRP A 250 6.31 -6.03 -17.93
CA TRP A 250 6.03 -6.37 -19.33
C TRP A 250 5.47 -5.18 -20.12
N GLY A 251 4.71 -4.31 -19.46
CA GLY A 251 4.24 -3.05 -20.03
C GLY A 251 5.33 -1.99 -20.20
N GLY A 252 6.59 -2.30 -19.85
CA GLY A 252 7.76 -1.46 -20.09
C GLY A 252 7.81 -0.17 -19.25
N VAL A 253 7.09 -0.11 -18.11
CA VAL A 253 7.14 1.07 -17.24
C VAL A 253 8.55 1.28 -16.68
N VAL A 254 9.17 0.21 -16.18
CA VAL A 254 10.52 0.27 -15.62
C VAL A 254 11.61 0.52 -16.66
N ASP A 255 11.39 0.14 -17.91
CA ASP A 255 12.30 0.45 -19.02
C ASP A 255 12.29 1.95 -19.36
N ARG A 256 11.09 2.55 -19.37
CA ARG A 256 10.94 3.98 -19.62
C ARG A 256 11.38 4.84 -18.44
N HIS A 257 11.30 4.31 -17.23
CA HIS A 257 11.62 5.00 -15.97
C HIS A 257 12.63 4.19 -15.14
N PRO A 258 13.90 4.11 -15.55
CA PRO A 258 14.90 3.22 -14.95
C PRO A 258 15.31 3.59 -13.50
N ARG A 259 15.01 4.79 -13.04
CA ARG A 259 15.24 5.18 -11.64
C ARG A 259 14.02 4.96 -10.73
N LEU A 260 12.89 4.55 -11.32
CA LEU A 260 11.68 4.28 -10.56
C LEU A 260 11.88 3.10 -9.60
N ARG A 261 11.37 3.24 -8.39
CA ARG A 261 11.36 2.16 -7.38
C ARG A 261 9.93 1.74 -7.13
N VAL A 262 9.66 0.44 -7.32
CA VAL A 262 8.35 -0.16 -7.05
C VAL A 262 8.47 -1.33 -6.09
N ALA A 263 7.45 -1.53 -5.25
CA ALA A 263 7.33 -2.69 -4.37
C ALA A 263 5.95 -3.34 -4.54
N PHE A 264 5.92 -4.65 -4.42
CA PHE A 264 4.72 -5.49 -4.48
C PHE A 264 4.53 -6.13 -3.11
N LEU A 265 3.62 -5.59 -2.31
CA LEU A 265 3.44 -5.91 -0.91
C LEU A 265 2.48 -7.08 -0.74
N GLU A 266 2.62 -7.84 0.35
CA GLU A 266 1.81 -9.03 0.65
C GLU A 266 1.73 -10.07 -0.48
N SER A 267 2.73 -10.12 -1.37
CA SER A 267 2.75 -11.01 -2.53
C SER A 267 3.19 -12.45 -2.24
N ALA A 268 3.53 -12.76 -0.99
CA ALA A 268 4.08 -14.06 -0.58
C ALA A 268 5.26 -14.54 -1.45
N ALA A 269 6.07 -13.60 -1.96
CA ALA A 269 7.16 -13.85 -2.91
C ALA A 269 6.72 -14.48 -4.26
N ALA A 270 5.43 -14.49 -4.58
CA ALA A 270 4.90 -15.09 -5.82
C ALA A 270 5.42 -14.40 -7.09
N ILE A 271 5.95 -13.18 -6.98
CA ILE A 271 6.54 -12.45 -8.11
C ILE A 271 7.78 -13.16 -8.64
N ALA A 272 8.62 -13.74 -7.79
CA ALA A 272 9.87 -14.37 -8.23
C ALA A 272 9.68 -15.50 -9.28
N PRO A 273 8.83 -16.53 -9.04
CA PRO A 273 8.56 -17.54 -10.08
C PRO A 273 7.80 -16.97 -11.28
N TRP A 274 7.08 -15.85 -11.10
CA TRP A 274 6.37 -15.17 -12.17
C TRP A 274 7.33 -14.48 -13.15
N LEU A 275 8.42 -13.90 -12.65
CA LEU A 275 9.48 -13.33 -13.46
C LEU A 275 10.13 -14.38 -14.35
N ASP A 276 10.48 -15.52 -13.79
CA ASP A 276 11.04 -16.66 -14.52
C ASP A 276 10.12 -17.11 -15.69
N ARG A 277 8.80 -17.01 -15.47
CA ARG A 277 7.81 -17.27 -16.51
C ARG A 277 7.78 -16.15 -17.56
N MET A 278 7.87 -14.89 -17.15
CA MET A 278 7.93 -13.75 -18.08
C MET A 278 9.16 -13.83 -18.99
N ASP A 279 10.34 -14.13 -18.41
CA ASP A 279 11.58 -14.29 -19.17
C ASP A 279 11.45 -15.38 -20.24
N ARG A 280 10.92 -16.55 -19.88
CA ARG A 280 10.69 -17.62 -20.87
C ARG A 280 9.73 -17.20 -21.98
N HIS A 281 8.66 -16.49 -21.65
CA HIS A 281 7.73 -15.99 -22.66
C HIS A 281 8.36 -14.94 -23.56
N PHE A 282 9.28 -14.16 -23.02
CA PHE A 282 10.04 -13.19 -23.78
C PHE A 282 10.98 -13.88 -24.77
N ASP A 283 11.77 -14.82 -24.30
CA ASP A 283 12.73 -15.57 -25.13
C ASP A 283 12.03 -16.37 -26.24
N ASP A 284 10.90 -17.02 -25.92
CA ASP A 284 10.19 -17.90 -26.87
C ASP A 284 9.40 -17.14 -27.92
N GLN A 285 9.00 -15.91 -27.72
CA GLN A 285 8.05 -15.19 -28.57
C GLN A 285 8.55 -13.87 -29.15
N GLY A 286 9.75 -13.45 -28.83
CA GLY A 286 10.37 -12.23 -29.38
C GLY A 286 9.62 -10.95 -29.02
N PHE A 287 8.87 -10.93 -27.91
CA PHE A 287 8.14 -9.78 -27.44
C PHE A 287 9.02 -8.91 -26.54
N ASN A 288 9.33 -7.72 -26.97
CA ASN A 288 9.99 -6.64 -26.26
C ASN A 288 11.44 -6.91 -25.81
N PRO A 289 12.43 -6.52 -26.64
CA PRO A 289 13.85 -6.68 -26.33
C PRO A 289 14.38 -5.79 -25.19
N HIS A 290 13.51 -5.06 -24.48
CA HIS A 290 13.92 -4.08 -23.47
C HIS A 290 13.59 -4.49 -22.02
N SER A 291 13.09 -5.71 -21.78
CA SER A 291 12.72 -6.19 -20.45
C SER A 291 13.80 -6.99 -19.73
N ASP A 292 15.01 -7.00 -20.24
CA ASP A 292 16.09 -7.88 -19.78
C ASP A 292 16.90 -7.34 -18.59
N GLY A 293 16.59 -6.16 -18.07
CA GLY A 293 17.38 -5.50 -17.03
C GLY A 293 17.08 -5.89 -15.60
N PHE A 294 16.25 -6.90 -15.35
CA PHE A 294 15.39 -6.67 -14.29
C PHE A 294 15.64 -7.42 -13.03
N PHE A 295 16.34 -7.85 -12.41
CA PHE A 295 16.62 -8.46 -11.11
C PHE A 295 18.01 -9.09 -10.98
N PRO A 296 19.06 -8.32 -10.86
CA PRO A 296 20.25 -8.91 -10.29
C PRO A 296 19.95 -9.27 -8.82
N GLY A 297 19.55 -10.52 -8.57
CA GLY A 297 19.66 -11.15 -7.28
C GLY A 297 18.42 -11.29 -6.40
N ALA A 298 17.32 -10.56 -6.60
CA ALA A 298 16.15 -10.72 -5.73
C ALA A 298 15.51 -12.14 -5.83
N PRO A 299 15.30 -12.75 -7.01
CA PRO A 299 14.88 -14.14 -7.09
C PRO A 299 15.89 -15.12 -6.52
N GLN A 300 17.17 -14.85 -6.68
CA GLN A 300 18.25 -15.68 -6.15
C GLN A 300 18.27 -15.60 -4.62
N MET A 301 18.17 -14.41 -4.04
CA MET A 301 18.13 -14.17 -2.60
C MET A 301 16.91 -14.79 -1.92
N LEU A 302 15.75 -14.73 -2.56
CA LEU A 302 14.55 -15.40 -2.07
C LEU A 302 14.65 -16.93 -2.12
N ARG A 303 15.37 -17.47 -3.09
CA ARG A 303 15.67 -18.91 -3.20
C ARG A 303 16.70 -19.37 -2.15
N ASP A 304 17.69 -18.55 -1.92
CA ASP A 304 18.66 -18.79 -0.87
C ASP A 304 18.05 -18.34 0.45
N ARG A 305 17.52 -19.27 1.18
CA ARG A 305 16.85 -19.02 2.47
C ARG A 305 17.63 -18.03 3.33
N ILE A 306 16.97 -16.97 3.81
CA ILE A 306 17.56 -15.89 4.63
C ILE A 306 18.54 -16.41 5.70
N GLY A 307 18.24 -17.54 6.33
CA GLY A 307 19.10 -18.14 7.34
C GLY A 307 20.47 -18.64 6.86
N LYS A 308 20.69 -18.76 5.54
CA LYS A 308 21.96 -19.12 4.92
C LYS A 308 22.76 -17.93 4.42
N LEU A 309 22.18 -16.73 4.51
CA LEU A 309 22.82 -15.51 4.04
C LEU A 309 23.81 -14.97 5.06
N SER A 310 24.83 -14.22 4.58
CA SER A 310 25.71 -13.43 5.43
C SER A 310 24.90 -12.39 6.21
N ARG A 311 25.45 -11.86 7.31
CA ARG A 311 24.81 -10.76 8.06
C ARG A 311 24.51 -9.55 7.18
N GLU A 312 25.38 -9.26 6.24
CA GLU A 312 25.22 -8.18 5.27
C GLU A 312 24.04 -8.44 4.33
N ALA A 313 23.91 -9.64 3.79
CA ALA A 313 22.78 -10.02 2.94
C ALA A 313 21.45 -10.07 3.72
N GLN A 314 21.48 -10.53 4.97
CA GLN A 314 20.33 -10.42 5.87
C GLN A 314 19.95 -8.95 6.11
N HIS A 315 20.92 -8.07 6.28
CA HIS A 315 20.67 -6.64 6.39
C HIS A 315 20.01 -6.07 5.13
N GLN A 316 20.48 -6.43 3.93
CA GLN A 316 19.85 -6.01 2.68
C GLN A 316 18.38 -6.44 2.59
N VAL A 317 18.05 -7.65 3.02
CA VAL A 317 16.66 -8.13 3.04
C VAL A 317 15.83 -7.43 4.12
N LEU A 318 16.38 -7.21 5.31
CA LEU A 318 15.65 -6.71 6.47
C LEU A 318 15.55 -5.18 6.54
N ALA A 319 16.51 -4.46 5.95
CA ALA A 319 16.58 -3.00 6.04
C ALA A 319 17.06 -2.34 4.75
N GLY A 320 18.20 -2.75 4.19
CA GLY A 320 18.85 -2.07 3.07
C GLY A 320 17.96 -1.93 1.85
N GLY A 321 17.19 -2.96 1.51
CA GLY A 321 16.21 -2.91 0.42
C GLY A 321 15.13 -1.85 0.66
N ALA A 322 14.54 -1.82 1.85
CA ALA A 322 13.51 -0.84 2.21
C ALA A 322 14.08 0.58 2.28
N LEU A 323 15.26 0.74 2.87
CA LEU A 323 15.93 2.05 2.96
C LEU A 323 16.24 2.62 1.57
N GLY A 324 16.80 1.79 0.67
CA GLY A 324 17.06 2.17 -0.70
C GLY A 324 15.77 2.45 -1.48
N PHE A 325 14.73 1.65 -1.29
CA PHE A 325 13.42 1.85 -1.93
C PHE A 325 12.83 3.22 -1.60
N TYR A 326 12.88 3.61 -0.33
CA TYR A 326 12.36 4.90 0.11
C TYR A 326 13.37 6.06 0.05
N GLY A 327 14.58 5.81 -0.50
CA GLY A 327 15.61 6.86 -0.64
C GLY A 327 16.08 7.44 0.69
N LEU A 328 16.26 6.60 1.72
CA LEU A 328 16.77 7.00 3.04
C LEU A 328 18.30 6.87 3.17
N VAL A 329 18.93 6.18 2.22
CA VAL A 329 20.39 6.01 2.10
C VAL A 329 20.82 6.22 0.66
#